data_28beeedaee31d66a061e77e4d2f1c155
#
_entry.id   28beeedaee31d66a061e77e4d2f1c155
#
_cell.length_a   1.000
_cell.length_b   1.000
_cell.length_c   1.000
_cell.angle_alpha   90.00
_cell.angle_beta   90.00
_cell.angle_gamma   90.00
#
_symmetry.space_group_name_H-M   'P 1'
#
loop_
_entity.id
_entity.type
_entity.pdbx_description
1 polymer ?
#
loop_
_entity_poly.entity_id
_entity_poly.type
_entity_poly.pdbx_seq_one_letter_code
_entity_poly.pdbx_strand_id
1 'polypeptide(L)'
;LRKAYNELFDEAEKAVEADSALLAHVRIARLPLRYSELEIARTENGGNKADVEKALDTFQKTCAMYGVTTLNERNNNVDDYCRLYRERFLPSDVKNKAAGAKVTWNIPPQEKYQPIADKALTDGLYGGTTYVESWVGWNGEDADFVLDMGETKTIRQVSTDFLHQLGAWILLPKSVAYYASEDGKTYSLMGTREFAEDRDISVKFVPAVVSLDTPIKARYIRVVVKTLGLCPDWHYGVGYPAWFFLDEVVVE
;
A
#
# COMPACT_ATOMS: atom_id res chain seq x y z
N LEU A 1 5.19 -1.66 -26.45
CA LEU A 1 3.84 -2.18 -26.67
C LEU A 1 2.78 -1.09 -26.36
N ARG A 2 2.69 -0.53 -25.13
CA ARG A 2 1.71 0.50 -24.72
C ARG A 2 1.66 1.71 -25.67
N LYS A 3 2.82 2.27 -26.02
CA LYS A 3 2.89 3.41 -26.96
C LYS A 3 2.21 3.11 -28.30
N ALA A 4 2.50 1.95 -28.89
CA ALA A 4 1.90 1.54 -30.16
C ALA A 4 0.39 1.38 -30.06
N TYR A 5 -0.13 0.81 -28.95
CA TYR A 5 -1.59 0.73 -28.76
C TYR A 5 -2.24 2.10 -28.58
N ASN A 6 -1.60 3.04 -27.87
CA ASN A 6 -2.12 4.40 -27.75
C ASN A 6 -2.17 5.10 -29.11
N GLU A 7 -1.13 4.98 -29.94
CA GLU A 7 -1.09 5.54 -31.29
C GLU A 7 -2.22 4.98 -32.16
N LEU A 8 -2.45 3.65 -32.12
CA LEU A 8 -3.57 3.02 -32.83
C LEU A 8 -4.95 3.52 -32.35
N PHE A 9 -5.15 3.67 -31.05
CA PHE A 9 -6.40 4.21 -30.53
C PHE A 9 -6.58 5.69 -30.88
N ASP A 10 -5.52 6.51 -30.89
CA ASP A 10 -5.56 7.90 -31.32
C ASP A 10 -5.96 8.03 -32.81
N GLU A 11 -5.39 7.18 -33.67
CA GLU A 11 -5.76 7.08 -35.08
C GLU A 11 -7.21 6.64 -35.26
N ALA A 12 -7.66 5.63 -34.49
CA ALA A 12 -9.03 5.12 -34.57
C ALA A 12 -10.04 6.17 -34.07
N GLU A 13 -9.79 6.86 -32.97
CA GLU A 13 -10.66 7.95 -32.48
C GLU A 13 -10.78 9.06 -33.54
N LYS A 14 -9.67 9.44 -34.15
CA LYS A 14 -9.65 10.46 -35.21
C LYS A 14 -10.41 10.02 -36.45
N ALA A 15 -10.27 8.77 -36.85
CA ALA A 15 -10.95 8.23 -38.05
C ALA A 15 -12.49 8.24 -37.92
N VAL A 16 -13.01 8.14 -36.68
CA VAL A 16 -14.45 8.06 -36.39
C VAL A 16 -14.99 9.29 -35.65
N GLU A 17 -14.24 10.39 -35.57
CA GLU A 17 -14.59 11.57 -34.76
C GLU A 17 -15.96 12.19 -35.10
N ALA A 18 -16.40 12.06 -36.36
CA ALA A 18 -17.69 12.53 -36.86
C ALA A 18 -18.87 11.59 -36.53
N ASP A 19 -18.62 10.34 -36.11
CA ASP A 19 -19.63 9.35 -35.75
C ASP A 19 -19.60 9.08 -34.26
N SER A 20 -20.55 9.65 -33.52
CA SER A 20 -20.60 9.56 -32.06
C SER A 20 -20.74 8.13 -31.54
N ALA A 21 -21.42 7.24 -32.29
CA ALA A 21 -21.60 5.84 -31.86
C ALA A 21 -20.32 5.03 -32.08
N LEU A 22 -19.64 5.18 -33.20
CA LEU A 22 -18.35 4.53 -33.42
C LEU A 22 -17.28 5.08 -32.49
N LEU A 23 -17.26 6.39 -32.25
CA LEU A 23 -16.33 7.02 -31.30
C LEU A 23 -16.53 6.46 -29.87
N ALA A 24 -17.79 6.24 -29.46
CA ALA A 24 -18.09 5.61 -28.17
C ALA A 24 -17.52 4.18 -28.11
N HIS A 25 -17.69 3.38 -29.16
CA HIS A 25 -17.14 2.03 -29.21
C HIS A 25 -15.62 2.00 -29.10
N VAL A 26 -14.93 2.89 -29.83
CA VAL A 26 -13.45 2.98 -29.76
C VAL A 26 -12.98 3.39 -28.36
N ARG A 27 -13.64 4.36 -27.73
CA ARG A 27 -13.30 4.83 -26.39
C ARG A 27 -13.55 3.77 -25.30
N ILE A 28 -14.65 3.01 -25.41
CA ILE A 28 -14.91 1.88 -24.51
C ILE A 28 -13.84 0.80 -24.72
N ALA A 29 -13.51 0.45 -25.97
CA ALA A 29 -12.46 -0.52 -26.25
C ALA A 29 -11.06 -0.11 -25.75
N ARG A 30 -10.81 1.19 -25.57
CA ARG A 30 -9.56 1.72 -25.00
C ARG A 30 -9.49 1.62 -23.46
N LEU A 31 -10.61 1.45 -22.75
CA LEU A 31 -10.64 1.44 -21.29
C LEU A 31 -9.71 0.38 -20.65
N PRO A 32 -9.63 -0.88 -21.17
CA PRO A 32 -8.70 -1.87 -20.65
C PRO A 32 -7.22 -1.41 -20.74
N LEU A 33 -6.85 -0.71 -21.79
CA LEU A 33 -5.49 -0.15 -21.91
C LEU A 33 -5.24 0.91 -20.85
N ARG A 34 -6.18 1.84 -20.65
CA ARG A 34 -6.08 2.89 -19.62
C ARG A 34 -6.03 2.31 -18.21
N TYR A 35 -6.85 1.29 -17.93
CA TYR A 35 -6.78 0.55 -16.66
C TYR A 35 -5.40 -0.09 -16.45
N SER A 36 -4.87 -0.76 -17.49
CA SER A 36 -3.54 -1.37 -17.42
C SER A 36 -2.42 -0.34 -17.18
N GLU A 37 -2.55 0.86 -17.74
CA GLU A 37 -1.58 1.95 -17.52
C GLU A 37 -1.60 2.45 -16.06
N LEU A 38 -2.79 2.55 -15.47
CA LEU A 38 -2.93 2.90 -14.04
C LEU A 38 -2.32 1.81 -13.14
N GLU A 39 -2.60 0.53 -13.42
CA GLU A 39 -2.03 -0.58 -12.65
C GLU A 39 -0.49 -0.64 -12.75
N ILE A 40 0.06 -0.37 -13.92
CA ILE A 40 1.52 -0.30 -14.09
C ILE A 40 2.10 0.89 -13.33
N ALA A 41 1.46 2.07 -13.40
CA ALA A 41 1.91 3.23 -12.62
C ALA A 41 1.92 2.93 -11.11
N ARG A 42 0.91 2.20 -10.62
CA ARG A 42 0.79 1.76 -9.24
C ARG A 42 1.91 0.78 -8.84
N THR A 43 2.16 -0.24 -9.66
CA THR A 43 3.08 -1.36 -9.31
C THR A 43 4.55 -1.06 -9.61
N GLU A 44 4.84 -0.10 -10.45
CA GLU A 44 6.20 0.32 -10.79
C GLU A 44 6.62 1.60 -10.04
N ASN A 45 5.80 2.13 -9.15
CA ASN A 45 5.97 3.45 -8.49
C ASN A 45 6.34 4.53 -9.53
N GLY A 46 5.64 4.49 -10.66
CA GLY A 46 5.99 5.23 -11.86
C GLY A 46 5.07 6.40 -12.13
N GLY A 47 5.69 7.52 -12.47
CA GLY A 47 4.98 8.68 -12.96
C GLY A 47 4.92 9.85 -11.99
N ASN A 48 4.56 11.00 -12.54
CA ASN A 48 4.26 12.20 -11.77
C ASN A 48 2.84 12.09 -11.22
N LYS A 49 2.64 12.45 -9.96
CA LYS A 49 1.33 12.38 -9.27
C LYS A 49 0.21 13.06 -10.07
N ALA A 50 0.46 14.26 -10.57
CA ALA A 50 -0.54 15.03 -11.33
C ALA A 50 -0.92 14.34 -12.65
N ASP A 51 0.04 13.68 -13.32
CA ASP A 51 -0.23 12.97 -14.56
C ASP A 51 -1.02 11.68 -14.30
N VAL A 52 -0.69 10.95 -13.24
CA VAL A 52 -1.42 9.74 -12.82
C VAL A 52 -2.85 10.11 -12.38
N GLU A 53 -3.02 11.17 -11.60
CA GLU A 53 -4.32 11.67 -11.17
C GLU A 53 -5.20 12.08 -12.36
N LYS A 54 -4.62 12.79 -13.33
CA LYS A 54 -5.30 13.16 -14.59
C LYS A 54 -5.70 11.93 -15.41
N ALA A 55 -4.85 10.91 -15.47
CA ALA A 55 -5.17 9.65 -16.15
C ALA A 55 -6.32 8.92 -15.47
N LEU A 56 -6.30 8.86 -14.12
CA LEU A 56 -7.36 8.28 -13.30
C LEU A 56 -8.70 9.01 -13.49
N ASP A 57 -8.68 10.35 -13.48
CA ASP A 57 -9.86 11.17 -13.73
C ASP A 57 -10.44 10.95 -15.12
N THR A 58 -9.56 10.85 -16.13
CA THR A 58 -9.97 10.58 -17.50
C THR A 58 -10.60 9.19 -17.62
N PHE A 59 -10.02 8.20 -16.98
CA PHE A 59 -10.55 6.85 -16.92
C PHE A 59 -11.94 6.82 -16.27
N GLN A 60 -12.09 7.40 -15.07
CA GLN A 60 -13.36 7.44 -14.34
C GLN A 60 -14.46 8.17 -15.14
N LYS A 61 -14.14 9.34 -15.69
CA LYS A 61 -15.08 10.12 -16.52
C LYS A 61 -15.52 9.36 -17.76
N THR A 62 -14.61 8.63 -18.42
CA THR A 62 -14.93 7.84 -19.59
C THR A 62 -15.84 6.66 -19.21
N CYS A 63 -15.55 5.96 -18.12
CA CYS A 63 -16.42 4.91 -17.60
C CYS A 63 -17.84 5.43 -17.32
N ALA A 64 -17.95 6.54 -16.58
CA ALA A 64 -19.24 7.17 -16.26
C ALA A 64 -20.01 7.60 -17.51
N MET A 65 -19.33 8.21 -18.49
CA MET A 65 -19.93 8.66 -19.74
C MET A 65 -20.60 7.52 -20.52
N TYR A 66 -20.00 6.33 -20.51
CA TYR A 66 -20.48 5.18 -21.26
C TYR A 66 -21.17 4.10 -20.40
N GLY A 67 -21.47 4.40 -19.14
CA GLY A 67 -22.20 3.50 -18.26
C GLY A 67 -21.41 2.25 -17.83
N VAL A 68 -20.07 2.31 -17.89
CA VAL A 68 -19.21 1.22 -17.40
C VAL A 68 -19.04 1.38 -15.88
N THR A 69 -19.69 0.52 -15.11
CA THR A 69 -19.73 0.60 -13.62
C THR A 69 -18.87 -0.46 -12.95
N THR A 70 -18.50 -1.53 -13.66
CA THR A 70 -17.79 -2.69 -13.13
C THR A 70 -16.50 -2.96 -13.91
N LEU A 71 -15.43 -3.32 -13.19
CA LEU A 71 -14.11 -3.59 -13.78
C LEU A 71 -13.92 -5.06 -14.14
N ASN A 72 -14.57 -5.97 -13.43
CA ASN A 72 -14.38 -7.41 -13.62
C ASN A 72 -15.61 -8.20 -13.17
N GLU A 73 -15.57 -9.50 -13.39
CA GLU A 73 -16.60 -10.48 -13.02
C GLU A 73 -16.88 -10.60 -11.50
N ARG A 74 -15.98 -10.08 -10.66
CA ARG A 74 -16.16 -10.02 -9.19
C ARG A 74 -16.90 -8.76 -8.73
N ASN A 75 -17.50 -8.01 -9.67
CA ASN A 75 -18.21 -6.77 -9.43
C ASN A 75 -17.38 -5.68 -8.73
N ASN A 76 -16.07 -5.64 -8.96
CA ASN A 76 -15.28 -4.51 -8.51
C ASN A 76 -15.79 -3.24 -9.18
N ASN A 77 -16.27 -2.31 -8.36
CA ASN A 77 -16.90 -1.08 -8.84
C ASN A 77 -15.81 -0.06 -9.27
N VAL A 78 -16.07 0.66 -10.37
CA VAL A 78 -15.15 1.68 -10.91
C VAL A 78 -14.91 2.81 -9.90
N ASP A 79 -15.96 3.29 -9.24
CA ASP A 79 -15.84 4.42 -8.31
C ASP A 79 -15.06 4.02 -7.05
N ASP A 80 -15.27 2.81 -6.53
CA ASP A 80 -14.50 2.27 -5.40
C ASP A 80 -13.02 2.08 -5.76
N TYR A 81 -12.74 1.59 -6.96
CA TYR A 81 -11.37 1.48 -7.48
C TYR A 81 -10.71 2.86 -7.55
N CYS A 82 -11.38 3.84 -8.17
CA CYS A 82 -10.83 5.19 -8.32
C CYS A 82 -10.67 5.90 -6.97
N ARG A 83 -11.57 5.67 -6.01
CA ARG A 83 -11.46 6.20 -4.64
C ARG A 83 -10.24 5.60 -3.95
N LEU A 84 -10.12 4.25 -3.94
CA LEU A 84 -8.99 3.56 -3.35
C LEU A 84 -7.66 3.99 -4.00
N TYR A 85 -7.64 4.18 -5.31
CA TYR A 85 -6.46 4.63 -6.03
C TYR A 85 -5.99 6.01 -5.54
N ARG A 86 -6.92 6.96 -5.35
CA ARG A 86 -6.60 8.29 -4.81
C ARG A 86 -6.13 8.24 -3.37
N GLU A 87 -6.72 7.38 -2.56
CA GLU A 87 -6.40 7.24 -1.14
C GLU A 87 -5.04 6.57 -0.91
N ARG A 88 -4.63 5.62 -1.78
CA ARG A 88 -3.51 4.73 -1.50
C ARG A 88 -2.43 4.67 -2.58
N PHE A 89 -2.79 4.82 -3.85
CA PHE A 89 -1.91 4.44 -4.95
C PHE A 89 -1.38 5.60 -5.77
N LEU A 90 -1.84 6.82 -5.54
CA LEU A 90 -1.19 7.98 -6.14
C LEU A 90 0.24 8.11 -5.61
N PRO A 91 1.21 8.45 -6.48
CA PRO A 91 2.57 8.72 -6.05
C PRO A 91 2.62 9.69 -4.87
N SER A 92 3.35 9.32 -3.82
CA SER A 92 3.46 10.15 -2.63
C SER A 92 4.38 11.36 -2.88
N ASP A 93 4.00 12.52 -2.35
CA ASP A 93 4.86 13.71 -2.32
C ASP A 93 5.88 13.62 -1.15
N VAL A 94 5.68 12.67 -0.23
CA VAL A 94 6.57 12.44 0.92
C VAL A 94 7.82 11.71 0.45
N LYS A 95 8.98 12.32 0.73
CA LYS A 95 10.27 11.70 0.45
C LYS A 95 10.61 10.72 1.59
N ASN A 96 10.30 9.44 1.39
CA ASN A 96 10.67 8.39 2.35
C ASN A 96 12.19 8.24 2.43
N LYS A 97 12.77 8.57 3.60
CA LYS A 97 14.21 8.41 3.87
C LYS A 97 14.65 6.96 4.01
N ALA A 98 13.70 6.04 4.26
CA ALA A 98 13.95 4.60 4.30
C ALA A 98 13.73 3.91 2.94
N ALA A 99 13.40 4.66 1.85
CA ALA A 99 13.21 4.07 0.54
C ALA A 99 14.44 3.24 0.12
N GLY A 100 14.23 1.97 -0.21
CA GLY A 100 15.28 1.01 -0.59
C GLY A 100 16.22 0.62 0.55
N ALA A 101 15.88 0.88 1.82
CA ALA A 101 16.67 0.49 2.97
C ALA A 101 16.82 -1.05 3.04
N LYS A 102 17.98 -1.50 3.47
CA LYS A 102 18.20 -2.93 3.70
C LYS A 102 17.49 -3.38 4.97
N VAL A 103 16.68 -4.43 4.85
CA VAL A 103 15.98 -5.04 5.97
C VAL A 103 16.81 -6.16 6.60
N THR A 104 16.86 -6.20 7.93
CA THR A 104 17.42 -7.32 8.71
C THR A 104 16.36 -7.82 9.67
N TRP A 105 16.02 -9.09 9.56
CA TRP A 105 14.95 -9.73 10.32
C TRP A 105 15.50 -10.33 11.63
N ASN A 106 14.93 -9.93 12.79
CA ASN A 106 15.08 -10.64 14.05
C ASN A 106 13.96 -11.68 14.21
N ILE A 107 12.73 -11.30 13.80
CA ILE A 107 11.57 -12.20 13.69
C ILE A 107 10.99 -11.97 12.28
N PRO A 108 11.29 -12.87 11.33
CA PRO A 108 10.87 -12.71 9.94
C PRO A 108 9.35 -12.95 9.79
N PRO A 109 8.75 -12.46 8.68
CA PRO A 109 7.36 -12.78 8.35
C PRO A 109 7.20 -14.25 8.01
N GLN A 110 5.95 -14.68 7.89
CA GLN A 110 5.62 -16.04 7.47
C GLN A 110 6.28 -16.37 6.11
N GLU A 111 6.72 -17.63 5.95
CA GLU A 111 7.54 -18.09 4.84
C GLU A 111 7.03 -17.65 3.46
N LYS A 112 5.71 -17.71 3.25
CA LYS A 112 5.08 -17.32 1.97
C LYS A 112 5.24 -15.83 1.61
N TYR A 113 5.54 -14.95 2.58
CA TYR A 113 5.75 -13.51 2.37
C TYR A 113 7.23 -13.12 2.31
N GLN A 114 8.15 -13.99 2.75
CA GLN A 114 9.59 -13.71 2.77
C GLN A 114 10.16 -13.30 1.40
N PRO A 115 9.72 -13.87 0.25
CA PRO A 115 10.29 -13.52 -1.05
C PRO A 115 10.10 -12.05 -1.45
N ILE A 116 9.07 -11.37 -0.92
CA ILE A 116 8.78 -9.96 -1.22
C ILE A 116 9.13 -9.02 -0.07
N ALA A 117 9.27 -9.56 1.16
CA ALA A 117 9.32 -8.78 2.39
C ALA A 117 10.45 -7.74 2.43
N ASP A 118 11.62 -8.06 1.92
CA ASP A 118 12.77 -7.15 1.93
C ASP A 118 12.53 -5.88 1.11
N LYS A 119 11.64 -5.93 0.12
CA LYS A 119 11.29 -4.79 -0.73
C LYS A 119 10.00 -4.13 -0.29
N ALA A 120 8.98 -4.92 -0.01
CA ALA A 120 7.62 -4.45 0.24
C ALA A 120 7.50 -3.45 1.41
N LEU A 121 8.49 -3.37 2.30
CA LEU A 121 8.50 -2.41 3.41
C LEU A 121 9.13 -1.06 3.04
N THR A 122 9.77 -0.93 1.88
CA THR A 122 10.58 0.26 1.55
C THR A 122 10.57 0.61 0.06
N ASP A 123 9.66 0.04 -0.75
CA ASP A 123 9.60 0.27 -2.20
C ASP A 123 8.67 1.42 -2.61
N GLY A 124 7.94 2.00 -1.67
CA GLY A 124 6.99 3.08 -1.89
C GLY A 124 5.65 2.62 -2.48
N LEU A 125 5.39 1.31 -2.49
CA LEU A 125 4.17 0.72 -3.02
C LEU A 125 3.22 0.32 -1.89
N TYR A 126 2.06 0.94 -1.83
CA TYR A 126 1.06 0.63 -0.81
C TYR A 126 0.15 -0.52 -1.24
N GLY A 127 -0.11 -1.43 -0.30
CA GLY A 127 -1.07 -2.51 -0.46
C GLY A 127 -2.52 -2.02 -0.51
N GLY A 128 -3.35 -2.72 -1.28
CA GLY A 128 -4.78 -2.48 -1.37
C GLY A 128 -5.59 -3.38 -0.43
N THR A 129 -6.85 -3.59 -0.80
CA THR A 129 -7.78 -4.41 -0.01
C THR A 129 -7.51 -5.91 -0.07
N THR A 130 -6.56 -6.34 -0.89
CA THR A 130 -6.10 -7.73 -0.95
C THR A 130 -4.76 -7.86 -0.24
N TYR A 131 -4.65 -8.83 0.67
CA TYR A 131 -3.43 -9.08 1.45
C TYR A 131 -2.35 -9.87 0.67
N VAL A 132 -2.49 -9.98 -0.65
CA VAL A 132 -1.59 -10.76 -1.52
C VAL A 132 -0.50 -9.89 -2.14
N GLU A 133 -0.71 -8.58 -2.20
CA GLU A 133 0.15 -7.62 -2.88
C GLU A 133 0.66 -6.57 -1.89
N SER A 134 1.95 -6.30 -1.89
CA SER A 134 2.65 -5.28 -1.09
C SER A 134 2.53 -5.44 0.43
N TRP A 135 1.75 -6.37 0.92
CA TRP A 135 1.58 -6.64 2.35
C TRP A 135 2.53 -7.73 2.85
N VAL A 136 3.10 -7.52 4.02
CA VAL A 136 3.95 -8.49 4.72
C VAL A 136 3.24 -8.97 5.97
N GLY A 137 3.06 -10.30 6.12
CA GLY A 137 2.19 -10.89 7.13
C GLY A 137 2.88 -11.80 8.15
N TRP A 138 2.44 -11.70 9.42
CA TRP A 138 2.81 -12.57 10.53
C TRP A 138 1.56 -13.26 11.09
N ASN A 139 1.71 -14.48 11.55
CA ASN A 139 0.61 -15.31 12.02
C ASN A 139 0.82 -15.74 13.47
N GLY A 140 0.22 -15.03 14.40
CA GLY A 140 0.29 -15.32 15.83
C GLY A 140 1.64 -15.02 16.50
N GLU A 141 2.60 -14.52 15.75
CA GLU A 141 3.96 -14.19 16.21
C GLU A 141 4.21 -12.67 16.13
N ASP A 142 5.10 -12.17 16.97
CA ASP A 142 5.56 -10.78 16.91
C ASP A 142 6.36 -10.52 15.63
N ALA A 143 6.52 -9.27 15.24
CA ALA A 143 7.51 -8.85 14.25
C ALA A 143 8.63 -8.06 14.92
N ASP A 144 9.84 -8.25 14.45
CA ASP A 144 11.01 -7.49 14.87
C ASP A 144 12.02 -7.43 13.71
N PHE A 145 12.29 -6.22 13.23
CA PHE A 145 13.22 -6.03 12.12
C PHE A 145 13.88 -4.66 12.19
N VAL A 146 15.01 -4.55 11.49
CA VAL A 146 15.83 -3.33 11.41
C VAL A 146 15.97 -2.90 9.96
N LEU A 147 15.73 -1.62 9.70
CA LEU A 147 16.02 -0.95 8.44
C LEU A 147 17.37 -0.23 8.56
N ASP A 148 18.30 -0.51 7.66
CA ASP A 148 19.53 0.26 7.48
C ASP A 148 19.36 1.23 6.31
N MET A 149 19.28 2.51 6.60
CA MET A 149 19.12 3.58 5.60
C MET A 149 20.44 3.96 4.88
N GLY A 150 21.51 3.20 5.14
CA GLY A 150 22.83 3.38 4.53
C GLY A 150 23.67 4.50 5.13
N GLU A 151 23.06 5.58 5.55
CA GLU A 151 23.70 6.75 6.16
C GLU A 151 22.85 7.35 7.28
N THR A 152 23.48 8.14 8.15
CA THR A 152 22.77 8.87 9.21
C THR A 152 21.94 10.00 8.60
N LYS A 153 20.64 9.99 8.88
CA LYS A 153 19.65 10.98 8.43
C LYS A 153 19.00 11.68 9.61
N THR A 154 18.48 12.88 9.39
CA THR A 154 17.65 13.59 10.38
C THR A 154 16.23 13.11 10.25
N ILE A 155 15.64 12.63 11.34
CA ILE A 155 14.31 12.00 11.38
C ILE A 155 13.38 12.85 12.22
N ARG A 156 12.17 13.06 11.74
CA ARG A 156 11.09 13.77 12.42
C ARG A 156 9.88 12.87 12.70
N GLN A 157 9.67 11.87 11.84
CA GLN A 157 8.51 10.99 11.92
C GLN A 157 8.86 9.60 11.39
N VAL A 158 8.25 8.59 11.97
CA VAL A 158 8.20 7.23 11.42
C VAL A 158 6.76 6.77 11.41
N SER A 159 6.35 6.13 10.32
CA SER A 159 5.01 5.54 10.21
C SER A 159 5.05 4.22 9.46
N THR A 160 4.03 3.40 9.69
CA THR A 160 3.70 2.22 8.89
C THR A 160 2.20 2.00 8.90
N ASP A 161 1.68 1.30 7.89
CA ASP A 161 0.26 0.99 7.80
C ASP A 161 -0.01 -0.46 8.18
N PHE A 162 -1.15 -0.70 8.83
CA PHE A 162 -1.67 -2.01 9.13
C PHE A 162 -2.97 -2.26 8.39
N LEU A 163 -3.14 -3.45 7.84
CA LEU A 163 -4.39 -3.91 7.27
C LEU A 163 -5.28 -4.48 8.39
N HIS A 164 -6.55 -4.05 8.41
CA HIS A 164 -7.60 -4.66 9.20
C HIS A 164 -8.64 -5.27 8.27
N GLN A 165 -8.84 -6.59 8.37
CA GLN A 165 -9.79 -7.34 7.55
C GLN A 165 -10.26 -8.58 8.30
N LEU A 166 -11.25 -8.43 9.17
CA LEU A 166 -11.74 -9.50 10.04
C LEU A 166 -12.09 -10.78 9.29
N GLY A 167 -12.75 -10.66 8.13
CA GLY A 167 -13.14 -11.80 7.30
C GLY A 167 -11.97 -12.67 6.82
N ALA A 168 -10.75 -12.16 6.84
CA ALA A 168 -9.52 -12.89 6.51
C ALA A 168 -8.64 -13.19 7.75
N TRP A 169 -9.19 -13.02 8.97
CA TRP A 169 -8.48 -13.19 10.24
C TRP A 169 -7.31 -12.23 10.44
N ILE A 170 -7.37 -11.08 9.76
CA ILE A 170 -6.37 -10.03 9.85
C ILE A 170 -6.86 -8.99 10.85
N LEU A 171 -6.23 -8.98 12.02
CA LEU A 171 -6.54 -8.11 13.14
C LEU A 171 -5.41 -7.12 13.36
N LEU A 172 -5.71 -5.98 13.97
CA LEU A 172 -4.68 -5.05 14.40
C LEU A 172 -3.83 -5.70 15.50
N PRO A 173 -2.50 -5.47 15.52
CA PRO A 173 -1.65 -5.94 16.61
C PRO A 173 -1.97 -5.19 17.91
N LYS A 174 -1.38 -5.60 19.03
CA LYS A 174 -1.48 -4.85 20.32
C LYS A 174 -0.81 -3.49 20.21
N SER A 175 0.39 -3.47 19.63
CA SER A 175 1.18 -2.24 19.51
C SER A 175 2.27 -2.38 18.45
N VAL A 176 2.78 -1.24 18.00
CA VAL A 176 4.04 -1.11 17.29
C VAL A 176 4.93 -0.08 17.99
N ALA A 177 6.20 -0.39 18.17
CA ALA A 177 7.21 0.49 18.72
C ALA A 177 8.33 0.71 17.71
N TYR A 178 8.77 1.96 17.60
CA TYR A 178 9.88 2.37 16.74
C TYR A 178 11.07 2.78 17.58
N TYR A 179 12.24 2.32 17.18
CA TYR A 179 13.50 2.65 17.82
C TYR A 179 14.48 3.17 16.79
N ALA A 180 15.33 4.11 17.19
CA ALA A 180 16.36 4.69 16.37
C ALA A 180 17.76 4.37 16.89
N SER A 181 18.72 4.23 15.98
CA SER A 181 20.14 4.03 16.32
C SER A 181 21.04 4.68 15.28
N GLU A 182 22.18 5.21 15.70
CA GLU A 182 23.25 5.68 14.80
C GLU A 182 24.25 4.56 14.48
N ASP A 183 24.51 3.66 15.43
CA ASP A 183 25.57 2.64 15.35
C ASP A 183 25.07 1.21 15.07
N GLY A 184 23.73 1.01 15.05
CA GLY A 184 23.08 -0.29 14.88
C GLY A 184 23.22 -1.24 16.07
N LYS A 185 23.67 -0.75 17.23
CA LYS A 185 23.89 -1.54 18.45
C LYS A 185 23.04 -1.01 19.60
N THR A 186 23.08 0.30 19.81
CA THR A 186 22.32 0.97 20.89
C THR A 186 21.10 1.63 20.28
N TYR A 187 19.92 1.20 20.72
CA TYR A 187 18.63 1.68 20.21
C TYR A 187 17.89 2.48 21.29
N SER A 188 17.41 3.66 20.90
CA SER A 188 16.54 4.52 21.74
C SER A 188 15.12 4.50 21.22
N LEU A 189 14.15 4.35 22.13
CA LEU A 189 12.73 4.38 21.77
C LEU A 189 12.35 5.75 21.23
N MET A 190 11.75 5.78 20.04
CA MET A 190 11.14 6.97 19.44
C MET A 190 9.70 7.16 19.92
N GLY A 191 8.96 6.07 20.03
CA GLY A 191 7.58 6.05 20.50
C GLY A 191 6.89 4.73 20.20
N THR A 192 5.68 4.59 20.76
CA THR A 192 4.83 3.41 20.61
C THR A 192 3.42 3.84 20.22
N ARG A 193 2.79 3.09 19.30
CA ARG A 193 1.36 3.17 19.01
C ARG A 193 0.69 1.90 19.50
N GLU A 194 -0.32 2.06 20.33
CA GLU A 194 -1.23 0.99 20.75
C GLU A 194 -2.48 1.02 19.89
N PHE A 195 -3.06 -0.15 19.66
CA PHE A 195 -4.30 -0.30 18.89
C PHE A 195 -5.41 -0.79 19.82
N ALA A 196 -6.55 -0.11 19.76
CA ALA A 196 -7.77 -0.60 20.38
C ALA A 196 -8.35 -1.78 19.58
N GLU A 197 -9.12 -2.60 20.28
CA GLU A 197 -9.92 -3.64 19.62
C GLU A 197 -10.88 -2.99 18.60
N ASP A 198 -10.89 -3.53 17.38
CA ASP A 198 -11.80 -3.09 16.32
C ASP A 198 -12.60 -4.29 15.82
N ARG A 199 -13.93 -4.23 15.95
CA ARG A 199 -14.87 -5.27 15.54
C ARG A 199 -15.61 -4.94 14.24
N ASP A 200 -15.24 -3.85 13.59
CA ASP A 200 -15.83 -3.47 12.32
C ASP A 200 -15.38 -4.46 11.23
N ILE A 201 -16.34 -4.93 10.44
CA ILE A 201 -16.12 -5.89 9.37
C ILE A 201 -15.58 -5.23 8.08
N SER A 202 -15.59 -3.90 8.01
CA SER A 202 -15.04 -3.19 6.85
C SER A 202 -13.52 -3.35 6.77
N VAL A 203 -13.01 -3.41 5.54
CA VAL A 203 -11.56 -3.39 5.32
C VAL A 203 -11.04 -1.98 5.61
N LYS A 204 -10.01 -1.88 6.46
CA LYS A 204 -9.40 -0.60 6.85
C LYS A 204 -7.89 -0.65 6.71
N PHE A 205 -7.32 0.50 6.43
CA PHE A 205 -5.89 0.78 6.50
C PHE A 205 -5.66 1.68 7.72
N VAL A 206 -4.90 1.18 8.68
CA VAL A 206 -4.74 1.87 9.98
C VAL A 206 -3.30 2.32 10.14
N PRO A 207 -3.02 3.63 9.99
CA PRO A 207 -1.68 4.15 10.11
C PRO A 207 -1.22 4.18 11.58
N ALA A 208 0.03 3.79 11.79
CA ALA A 208 0.73 3.93 13.06
C ALA A 208 1.83 4.97 12.90
N VAL A 209 1.56 6.18 13.36
CA VAL A 209 2.45 7.34 13.20
C VAL A 209 3.05 7.71 14.54
N VAL A 210 4.38 7.87 14.57
CA VAL A 210 5.13 8.46 15.70
C VAL A 210 5.89 9.68 15.18
N SER A 211 5.47 10.85 15.61
CA SER A 211 6.12 12.14 15.33
C SER A 211 6.96 12.58 16.53
N LEU A 212 8.11 13.18 16.27
CA LEU A 212 9.05 13.66 17.27
C LEU A 212 8.97 15.18 17.39
N ASP A 213 8.85 15.69 18.61
CA ASP A 213 8.89 17.14 18.90
C ASP A 213 10.25 17.75 18.50
N THR A 214 11.31 17.00 18.69
CA THR A 214 12.67 17.37 18.26
C THR A 214 13.23 16.32 17.32
N PRO A 215 13.71 16.74 16.12
CA PRO A 215 14.33 15.82 15.19
C PRO A 215 15.56 15.13 15.79
N ILE A 216 15.74 13.86 15.47
CA ILE A 216 16.90 13.07 15.89
C ILE A 216 17.74 12.66 14.69
N LYS A 217 18.98 12.24 14.94
CA LYS A 217 19.84 11.63 13.93
C LYS A 217 19.84 10.11 14.12
N ALA A 218 19.63 9.37 13.03
CA ALA A 218 19.77 7.91 13.05
C ALA A 218 20.08 7.39 11.64
N ARG A 219 20.74 6.24 11.60
CA ARG A 219 20.95 5.44 10.39
C ARG A 219 20.03 4.22 10.39
N TYR A 220 19.74 3.67 11.57
CA TYR A 220 18.95 2.45 11.72
C TYR A 220 17.63 2.75 12.39
N ILE A 221 16.56 2.16 11.84
CA ILE A 221 15.24 2.14 12.45
C ILE A 221 14.88 0.69 12.75
N ARG A 222 14.59 0.37 14.01
CA ARG A 222 14.06 -0.93 14.41
C ARG A 222 12.57 -0.80 14.65
N VAL A 223 11.80 -1.70 14.08
CA VAL A 223 10.35 -1.80 14.23
C VAL A 223 10.03 -3.08 14.99
N VAL A 224 9.27 -2.95 16.07
CA VAL A 224 8.84 -4.07 16.91
C VAL A 224 7.31 -4.04 17.00
N VAL A 225 6.66 -5.10 16.50
CA VAL A 225 5.20 -5.24 16.54
C VAL A 225 4.83 -6.33 17.53
N LYS A 226 3.93 -6.03 18.47
CA LYS A 226 3.38 -6.98 19.42
C LYS A 226 2.05 -7.51 18.92
N THR A 227 2.01 -8.77 18.54
CA THR A 227 0.82 -9.45 18.05
C THR A 227 -0.26 -9.61 19.13
N LEU A 228 -1.51 -9.81 18.70
CA LEU A 228 -2.56 -10.32 19.59
C LEU A 228 -2.26 -11.78 20.03
N GLY A 229 -1.54 -12.53 19.22
CA GLY A 229 -1.29 -13.94 19.37
C GLY A 229 -2.42 -14.77 18.79
N LEU A 230 -3.53 -14.86 19.48
CA LEU A 230 -4.71 -15.61 19.04
C LEU A 230 -5.88 -14.68 18.73
N CYS A 231 -6.76 -15.14 17.85
CA CYS A 231 -8.05 -14.48 17.63
C CYS A 231 -8.84 -14.46 18.93
N PRO A 232 -9.42 -13.29 19.30
CA PRO A 232 -10.16 -13.13 20.54
C PRO A 232 -11.47 -13.92 20.55
N ASP A 233 -12.10 -14.05 21.72
CA ASP A 233 -13.27 -14.85 21.98
C ASP A 233 -14.54 -14.43 21.20
N TRP A 234 -14.62 -13.16 20.82
CA TRP A 234 -15.72 -12.64 20.00
C TRP A 234 -15.53 -12.89 18.49
N HIS A 235 -14.33 -13.31 18.06
CA HIS A 235 -14.05 -13.56 16.64
C HIS A 235 -14.38 -15.02 16.29
N TYR A 236 -14.96 -15.28 15.10
CA TYR A 236 -15.34 -16.63 14.70
C TYR A 236 -14.14 -17.60 14.56
N GLY A 237 -12.91 -17.09 14.46
CA GLY A 237 -11.65 -17.83 14.48
C GLY A 237 -11.04 -17.92 15.88
N VAL A 238 -11.84 -17.83 16.96
CA VAL A 238 -11.36 -17.87 18.35
C VAL A 238 -10.39 -19.01 18.62
N GLY A 239 -9.27 -18.71 19.25
CA GLY A 239 -8.24 -19.68 19.62
C GLY A 239 -7.27 -20.06 18.51
N TYR A 240 -7.50 -19.65 17.26
CA TYR A 240 -6.54 -19.78 16.19
C TYR A 240 -5.59 -18.58 16.12
N PRO A 241 -4.38 -18.73 15.55
CA PRO A 241 -3.46 -17.61 15.39
C PRO A 241 -4.07 -16.45 14.61
N ALA A 242 -3.96 -15.25 15.15
CA ALA A 242 -4.39 -14.02 14.48
C ALA A 242 -3.28 -13.55 13.53
N TRP A 243 -3.66 -13.20 12.31
CA TRP A 243 -2.77 -12.51 11.40
C TRP A 243 -2.71 -11.02 11.74
N PHE A 244 -1.56 -10.41 11.52
CA PHE A 244 -1.46 -8.99 11.21
C PHE A 244 -0.61 -8.79 9.96
N PHE A 245 -0.90 -7.74 9.24
CA PHE A 245 -0.20 -7.35 8.02
C PHE A 245 0.28 -5.92 8.14
N LEU A 246 1.49 -5.72 7.70
CA LEU A 246 2.21 -4.46 7.72
C LEU A 246 2.66 -4.12 6.32
N ASP A 247 2.61 -2.85 5.99
CA ASP A 247 3.01 -2.29 4.72
C ASP A 247 3.95 -1.10 4.97
N GLU A 248 4.62 -0.66 3.97
CA GLU A 248 5.55 0.45 3.83
C GLU A 248 5.97 1.16 5.13
N VAL A 249 7.25 1.12 5.46
CA VAL A 249 7.82 1.91 6.57
C VAL A 249 8.30 3.25 6.01
N VAL A 250 7.62 4.32 6.38
CA VAL A 250 7.94 5.68 5.95
C VAL A 250 8.71 6.41 7.04
N VAL A 251 9.88 6.94 6.69
CA VAL A 251 10.74 7.75 7.58
C VAL A 251 10.88 9.16 6.99
N GLU A 252 10.52 10.19 7.77
CA GLU A 252 10.55 11.59 7.38
C GLU A 252 11.56 12.43 8.18
#